data_522d12e3c1a061cfb5ecae9cd92271a4
#
_entry.id   522d12e3c1a061cfb5ecae9cd92271a4
#
_cell.length_a   1.000
_cell.length_b   1.000
_cell.length_c   1.000
_cell.angle_alpha   90.00
_cell.angle_beta   90.00
_cell.angle_gamma   90.00
#
_symmetry.space_group_name_H-M   'P 1'
#
loop_
_entity.id
_entity.type
_entity.pdbx_description
1 polymer ?
#
loop_
_entity_poly.entity_id
_entity_poly.type
_entity_poly.pdbx_seq_one_letter_code
_entity_poly.pdbx_strand_id
1 'polypeptide(L)'
;MISRQGLAYAGLLLAVLCWSGNALVARAFHEEIPPLALSFWRWVLASCLLLPFVARSIWAHRANLRSAGWRLPVIAALGVSSYNSLLYSAAQTTEAINITLVNSCLPLFTFIGGGLLLGDWPARRAWFGMAVAAGGLLYLISRGSWAVFSRLSFQAGDLIMLCAVLVWALYTLLLRRWAGFLQVPPLALLGVLMLLGVPLILPFYLFELAQVGGFAPTPVNLIVIAYTAIFASLVAYLAWNHGVGKVGAAKAALFTYLMPVFTAVLGWLVLGEGLRSFHWVGGGLIFAGLLMATLPTLNRTIRA
;
A
#
# COMPACT_ATOMS: atom_id res chain seq x y z
N MET A 1 7.69 7.65 27.08
CA MET A 1 6.67 8.20 26.15
C MET A 1 7.16 8.03 24.71
N ILE A 2 6.41 7.33 23.86
CA ILE A 2 6.73 7.20 22.42
C ILE A 2 6.57 8.59 21.79
N SER A 3 7.58 9.06 21.05
CA SER A 3 7.50 10.34 20.34
C SER A 3 6.38 10.31 19.28
N ARG A 4 5.80 11.47 18.92
CA ARG A 4 4.80 11.55 17.85
C ARG A 4 5.28 10.98 16.51
N GLN A 5 6.58 11.06 16.24
CA GLN A 5 7.22 10.41 15.08
C GLN A 5 7.32 8.90 15.26
N GLY A 6 7.64 8.40 16.46
CA GLY A 6 7.67 6.98 16.75
C GLY A 6 6.32 6.30 16.53
N LEU A 7 5.22 6.96 16.92
CA LEU A 7 3.86 6.46 16.65
C LEU A 7 3.57 6.41 15.14
N ALA A 8 4.03 7.38 14.36
CA ALA A 8 3.85 7.39 12.90
C ALA A 8 4.62 6.24 12.23
N TYR A 9 5.86 5.96 12.66
CA TYR A 9 6.64 4.83 12.16
C TYR A 9 6.01 3.48 12.56
N ALA A 10 5.54 3.33 13.80
CA ALA A 10 4.81 2.14 14.23
C ALA A 10 3.53 1.93 13.38
N GLY A 11 2.81 3.00 13.06
CA GLY A 11 1.66 2.95 12.16
C GLY A 11 2.03 2.47 10.76
N LEU A 12 3.13 2.96 10.18
CA LEU A 12 3.60 2.50 8.86
C LEU A 12 4.00 1.03 8.87
N LEU A 13 4.65 0.55 9.95
CA LEU A 13 4.95 -0.88 10.11
C LEU A 13 3.67 -1.72 10.19
N LEU A 14 2.68 -1.26 10.96
CA LEU A 14 1.37 -1.92 11.04
C LEU A 14 0.66 -1.97 9.69
N ALA A 15 0.65 -0.87 8.95
CA ALA A 15 0.04 -0.81 7.61
C ALA A 15 0.66 -1.83 6.66
N VAL A 16 2.00 -1.88 6.62
CA VAL A 16 2.76 -2.79 5.76
C VAL A 16 2.56 -4.24 6.19
N LEU A 17 2.49 -4.53 7.49
CA LEU A 17 2.17 -5.86 8.00
C LEU A 17 0.78 -6.33 7.56
N CYS A 18 -0.25 -5.46 7.68
CA CYS A 18 -1.59 -5.75 7.21
C CYS A 18 -1.64 -6.00 5.70
N TRP A 19 -0.88 -5.24 4.91
CA TRP A 19 -0.82 -5.46 3.47
C TRP A 19 -0.01 -6.68 3.07
N SER A 20 0.98 -7.07 3.86
CA SER A 20 1.69 -8.35 3.67
C SER A 20 0.75 -9.54 3.83
N GLY A 21 -0.11 -9.51 4.86
CA GLY A 21 -1.18 -10.50 5.01
C GLY A 21 -2.19 -10.46 3.87
N ASN A 22 -2.56 -9.26 3.36
CA ASN A 22 -3.43 -9.13 2.18
C ASN A 22 -2.82 -9.76 0.92
N ALA A 23 -1.51 -9.61 0.70
CA ALA A 23 -0.82 -10.25 -0.41
C ALA A 23 -0.83 -11.78 -0.28
N LEU A 24 -0.64 -12.30 0.94
CA LEU A 24 -0.70 -13.74 1.21
C LEU A 24 -2.10 -14.30 0.93
N VAL A 25 -3.13 -13.60 1.42
CA VAL A 25 -4.55 -13.96 1.20
C VAL A 25 -4.91 -13.88 -0.28
N ALA A 26 -4.54 -12.81 -0.97
CA ALA A 26 -4.79 -12.66 -2.41
C ALA A 26 -4.16 -13.81 -3.22
N ARG A 27 -2.94 -14.25 -2.83
CA ARG A 27 -2.27 -15.40 -3.47
C ARG A 27 -2.97 -16.72 -3.18
N ALA A 28 -3.44 -16.93 -1.95
CA ALA A 28 -4.05 -18.18 -1.54
C ALA A 28 -5.44 -18.41 -2.15
N PHE A 29 -6.19 -17.34 -2.44
CA PHE A 29 -7.59 -17.39 -2.86
C PHE A 29 -7.87 -16.78 -4.25
N HIS A 30 -6.83 -16.62 -5.09
CA HIS A 30 -6.95 -16.00 -6.41
C HIS A 30 -7.86 -16.77 -7.39
N GLU A 31 -8.00 -18.08 -7.21
CA GLU A 31 -8.89 -18.92 -8.02
C GLU A 31 -10.34 -18.94 -7.51
N GLU A 32 -10.55 -18.63 -6.21
CA GLU A 32 -11.86 -18.72 -5.59
C GLU A 32 -12.65 -17.40 -5.65
N ILE A 33 -11.96 -16.26 -5.58
CA ILE A 33 -12.59 -14.94 -5.57
C ILE A 33 -12.02 -14.11 -6.72
N PRO A 34 -12.85 -13.72 -7.71
CA PRO A 34 -12.43 -12.84 -8.80
C PRO A 34 -11.84 -11.52 -8.29
N PRO A 35 -10.84 -10.95 -8.95
CA PRO A 35 -10.06 -9.82 -8.45
C PRO A 35 -10.89 -8.55 -8.19
N LEU A 36 -11.81 -8.21 -9.08
CA LEU A 36 -12.65 -7.03 -8.90
C LEU A 36 -13.76 -7.28 -7.88
N ALA A 37 -14.25 -8.52 -7.77
CA ALA A 37 -15.16 -8.94 -6.70
C ALA A 37 -14.49 -8.76 -5.33
N LEU A 38 -13.25 -9.22 -5.15
CA LEU A 38 -12.51 -9.02 -3.90
C LEU A 38 -12.30 -7.53 -3.63
N SER A 39 -11.90 -6.74 -4.65
CA SER A 39 -11.69 -5.30 -4.51
C SER A 39 -12.99 -4.58 -4.14
N PHE A 40 -14.11 -4.92 -4.75
CA PHE A 40 -15.41 -4.31 -4.48
C PHE A 40 -15.94 -4.66 -3.08
N TRP A 41 -16.07 -5.95 -2.75
CA TRP A 41 -16.68 -6.40 -1.51
C TRP A 41 -15.87 -6.01 -0.26
N ARG A 42 -14.53 -5.99 -0.35
CA ARG A 42 -13.71 -5.48 0.77
C ARG A 42 -14.04 -4.02 1.11
N TRP A 43 -14.22 -3.18 0.08
CA TRP A 43 -14.53 -1.77 0.30
C TRP A 43 -15.98 -1.53 0.69
N VAL A 44 -16.93 -2.32 0.17
CA VAL A 44 -18.33 -2.30 0.61
C VAL A 44 -18.40 -2.64 2.10
N LEU A 45 -17.81 -3.76 2.52
CA LEU A 45 -17.82 -4.17 3.92
C LEU A 45 -17.11 -3.14 4.81
N ALA A 46 -15.96 -2.62 4.39
CA ALA A 46 -15.26 -1.56 5.12
C ALA A 46 -16.12 -0.30 5.27
N SER A 47 -16.88 0.06 4.22
CA SER A 47 -17.83 1.18 4.24
C SER A 47 -18.97 0.93 5.22
N CYS A 48 -19.58 -0.24 5.18
CA CYS A 48 -20.65 -0.62 6.11
C CYS A 48 -20.20 -0.58 7.57
N LEU A 49 -18.94 -0.98 7.83
CA LEU A 49 -18.38 -0.96 9.17
C LEU A 49 -18.02 0.45 9.67
N LEU A 50 -17.48 1.31 8.80
CA LEU A 50 -16.96 2.62 9.21
C LEU A 50 -18.03 3.74 9.18
N LEU A 51 -18.86 3.79 8.13
CA LEU A 51 -19.76 4.93 7.89
C LEU A 51 -20.72 5.23 9.03
N PRO A 52 -21.33 4.27 9.75
CA PRO A 52 -22.19 4.56 10.88
C PRO A 52 -21.51 5.39 11.98
N PHE A 53 -20.22 5.17 12.20
CA PHE A 53 -19.45 5.88 13.23
C PHE A 53 -18.96 7.25 12.79
N VAL A 54 -18.77 7.47 11.49
CA VAL A 54 -18.19 8.73 10.97
C VAL A 54 -19.21 9.63 10.29
N ALA A 55 -20.45 9.18 10.08
CA ALA A 55 -21.50 9.95 9.38
C ALA A 55 -21.71 11.35 9.97
N ARG A 56 -21.78 11.46 11.30
CA ARG A 56 -21.91 12.75 12.00
C ARG A 56 -20.69 13.64 11.76
N SER A 57 -19.50 13.06 11.77
CA SER A 57 -18.26 13.80 11.52
C SER A 57 -18.17 14.27 10.06
N ILE A 58 -18.55 13.44 9.10
CA ILE A 58 -18.64 13.82 7.68
C ILE A 58 -19.60 14.99 7.52
N TRP A 59 -20.78 14.93 8.11
CA TRP A 59 -21.77 15.99 8.04
C TRP A 59 -21.28 17.29 8.69
N ALA A 60 -20.63 17.20 9.86
CA ALA A 60 -20.07 18.36 10.55
C ALA A 60 -19.00 19.09 9.72
N HIS A 61 -18.19 18.33 8.95
CA HIS A 61 -17.11 18.89 8.11
C HIS A 61 -17.51 19.06 6.64
N ARG A 62 -18.80 19.04 6.30
CA ARG A 62 -19.28 19.13 4.91
C ARG A 62 -18.81 20.38 4.15
N ALA A 63 -18.60 21.48 4.85
CA ALA A 63 -18.07 22.70 4.23
C ALA A 63 -16.62 22.50 3.75
N ASN A 64 -15.75 21.90 4.57
CA ASN A 64 -14.37 21.60 4.22
C ASN A 64 -14.33 20.56 3.08
N LEU A 65 -15.20 19.55 3.13
CA LEU A 65 -15.31 18.55 2.07
C LEU A 65 -15.74 19.17 0.73
N ARG A 66 -16.71 20.10 0.74
CA ARG A 66 -17.10 20.84 -0.46
C ARG A 66 -15.98 21.73 -0.99
N SER A 67 -15.20 22.37 -0.12
CA SER A 67 -14.05 23.19 -0.53
C SER A 67 -12.92 22.35 -1.15
N ALA A 68 -12.75 21.09 -0.72
CA ALA A 68 -11.83 20.15 -1.34
C ALA A 68 -12.25 19.79 -2.78
N GLY A 69 -13.55 19.83 -3.08
CA GLY A 69 -14.12 19.72 -4.43
C GLY A 69 -13.65 18.46 -5.17
N TRP A 70 -13.23 18.65 -6.44
CA TRP A 70 -12.78 17.57 -7.34
C TRP A 70 -11.57 16.77 -6.84
N ARG A 71 -10.83 17.27 -5.84
CA ARG A 71 -9.68 16.57 -5.25
C ARG A 71 -10.09 15.30 -4.53
N LEU A 72 -11.26 15.28 -3.91
CA LEU A 72 -11.78 14.11 -3.20
C LEU A 72 -12.04 12.92 -4.13
N PRO A 73 -12.82 13.05 -5.22
CA PRO A 73 -13.02 11.93 -6.14
C PRO A 73 -11.72 11.47 -6.80
N VAL A 74 -10.77 12.36 -7.08
CA VAL A 74 -9.45 11.95 -7.61
C VAL A 74 -8.69 11.09 -6.61
N ILE A 75 -8.59 11.51 -5.33
CA ILE A 75 -7.92 10.72 -4.29
C ILE A 75 -8.67 9.40 -4.07
N ALA A 76 -10.00 9.40 -4.09
CA ALA A 76 -10.82 8.20 -3.95
C ALA A 76 -10.59 7.21 -5.10
N ALA A 77 -10.56 7.71 -6.34
CA ALA A 77 -10.27 6.90 -7.52
C ALA A 77 -8.88 6.24 -7.42
N LEU A 78 -7.87 7.00 -7.05
CA LEU A 78 -6.50 6.48 -6.94
C LEU A 78 -6.33 5.51 -5.78
N GLY A 79 -6.76 5.87 -4.57
CA GLY A 79 -6.47 5.12 -3.35
C GLY A 79 -7.45 3.98 -3.07
N VAL A 80 -8.73 4.15 -3.39
CA VAL A 80 -9.76 3.15 -3.12
C VAL A 80 -10.02 2.29 -4.35
N SER A 81 -10.28 2.92 -5.51
CA SER A 81 -10.77 2.18 -6.67
C SER A 81 -9.67 1.53 -7.50
N SER A 82 -8.60 2.27 -7.83
CA SER A 82 -7.67 1.82 -8.88
C SER A 82 -6.58 0.88 -8.38
N TYR A 83 -5.86 1.23 -7.29
CA TYR A 83 -4.66 0.48 -6.92
C TYR A 83 -4.91 -1.02 -6.71
N ASN A 84 -5.88 -1.37 -5.84
CA ASN A 84 -6.15 -2.77 -5.54
C ASN A 84 -6.79 -3.51 -6.72
N SER A 85 -7.66 -2.84 -7.48
CA SER A 85 -8.26 -3.43 -8.68
C SER A 85 -7.18 -3.76 -9.72
N LEU A 86 -6.24 -2.84 -9.97
CA LEU A 86 -5.10 -3.08 -10.86
C LEU A 86 -4.16 -4.16 -10.32
N LEU A 87 -3.83 -4.14 -9.02
CA LEU A 87 -2.97 -5.14 -8.39
C LEU A 87 -3.55 -6.55 -8.56
N TYR A 88 -4.83 -6.72 -8.24
CA TYR A 88 -5.49 -8.03 -8.33
C TYR A 88 -5.66 -8.47 -9.79
N SER A 89 -5.93 -7.54 -10.71
CA SER A 89 -5.98 -7.84 -12.15
C SER A 89 -4.59 -8.22 -12.70
N ALA A 90 -3.53 -7.55 -12.25
CA ALA A 90 -2.15 -7.92 -12.61
C ALA A 90 -1.82 -9.35 -12.20
N ALA A 91 -2.26 -9.76 -10.99
CA ALA A 91 -2.00 -11.09 -10.45
C ALA A 91 -2.63 -12.24 -11.27
N GLN A 92 -3.58 -11.95 -12.15
CA GLN A 92 -4.17 -12.94 -13.06
C GLN A 92 -3.24 -13.29 -14.22
N THR A 93 -2.34 -12.40 -14.61
CA THR A 93 -1.56 -12.52 -15.84
C THR A 93 -0.05 -12.35 -15.66
N THR A 94 0.43 -12.22 -14.43
CA THR A 94 1.87 -12.18 -14.12
C THR A 94 2.19 -12.92 -12.83
N GLU A 95 3.45 -13.31 -12.68
CA GLU A 95 3.93 -14.03 -11.50
C GLU A 95 4.09 -13.10 -10.29
N ALA A 96 3.91 -13.66 -9.09
CA ALA A 96 4.07 -12.93 -7.82
C ALA A 96 5.47 -12.28 -7.68
N ILE A 97 6.50 -12.88 -8.27
CA ILE A 97 7.86 -12.34 -8.28
C ILE A 97 7.91 -11.03 -9.08
N ASN A 98 7.29 -10.98 -10.26
CA ASN A 98 7.23 -9.80 -11.10
C ASN A 98 6.42 -8.69 -10.40
N ILE A 99 5.26 -9.02 -9.82
CA ILE A 99 4.45 -8.07 -9.03
C ILE A 99 5.31 -7.42 -7.94
N THR A 100 6.07 -8.21 -7.19
CA THR A 100 6.92 -7.70 -6.11
C THR A 100 8.06 -6.83 -6.66
N LEU A 101 8.64 -7.23 -7.79
CA LEU A 101 9.72 -6.52 -8.46
C LEU A 101 9.25 -5.14 -8.96
N VAL A 102 8.11 -5.10 -9.65
CA VAL A 102 7.51 -3.84 -10.13
C VAL A 102 7.07 -2.97 -8.96
N ASN A 103 6.48 -3.56 -7.90
CA ASN A 103 6.10 -2.82 -6.70
C ASN A 103 7.31 -2.18 -5.98
N SER A 104 8.51 -2.73 -6.16
CA SER A 104 9.74 -2.16 -5.62
C SER A 104 10.11 -0.79 -6.21
N CYS A 105 9.52 -0.42 -7.34
CA CYS A 105 9.67 0.90 -7.94
C CYS A 105 8.88 2.00 -7.20
N LEU A 106 7.97 1.64 -6.28
CA LEU A 106 7.13 2.59 -5.57
C LEU A 106 7.91 3.70 -4.83
N PRO A 107 8.94 3.39 -4.02
CA PRO A 107 9.73 4.44 -3.38
C PRO A 107 10.45 5.35 -4.38
N LEU A 108 10.93 4.79 -5.50
CA LEU A 108 11.57 5.58 -6.56
C LEU A 108 10.60 6.60 -7.15
N PHE A 109 9.39 6.18 -7.54
CA PHE A 109 8.36 7.07 -8.07
C PHE A 109 7.89 8.09 -7.04
N THR A 110 7.81 7.69 -5.77
CA THR A 110 7.43 8.60 -4.68
C THR A 110 8.54 9.62 -4.39
N PHE A 111 9.83 9.24 -4.50
CA PHE A 111 10.97 10.14 -4.34
C PHE A 111 11.01 11.18 -5.45
N ILE A 112 10.96 10.73 -6.71
CA ILE A 112 10.96 11.62 -7.88
C ILE A 112 9.72 12.51 -7.88
N GLY A 113 8.54 11.92 -7.69
CA GLY A 113 7.28 12.67 -7.61
C GLY A 113 7.22 13.64 -6.44
N GLY A 114 7.84 13.31 -5.29
CA GLY A 114 8.00 14.21 -4.15
C GLY A 114 8.80 15.45 -4.52
N GLY A 115 9.91 15.28 -5.21
CA GLY A 115 10.72 16.40 -5.73
C GLY A 115 9.94 17.25 -6.74
N LEU A 116 9.29 16.61 -7.72
CA LEU A 116 8.61 17.31 -8.82
C LEU A 116 7.29 17.97 -8.38
N LEU A 117 6.47 17.28 -7.59
CA LEU A 117 5.12 17.74 -7.23
C LEU A 117 5.07 18.54 -5.94
N LEU A 118 5.96 18.25 -4.99
CA LEU A 118 5.96 18.87 -3.66
C LEU A 118 7.16 19.81 -3.45
N GLY A 119 8.17 19.79 -4.31
CA GLY A 119 9.44 20.48 -4.10
C GLY A 119 10.28 19.84 -2.97
N ASP A 120 9.90 18.68 -2.47
CA ASP A 120 10.51 17.98 -1.33
C ASP A 120 11.48 16.89 -1.84
N TRP A 121 12.68 17.31 -2.22
CA TRP A 121 13.71 16.39 -2.68
C TRP A 121 14.33 15.64 -1.50
N PRO A 122 14.33 14.30 -1.52
CA PRO A 122 14.96 13.52 -0.47
C PRO A 122 16.46 13.81 -0.35
N ALA A 123 16.97 13.82 0.87
CA ALA A 123 18.41 13.99 1.11
C ALA A 123 19.21 12.84 0.45
N ARG A 124 20.47 13.10 0.07
CA ARG A 124 21.37 12.09 -0.54
C ARG A 124 21.42 10.78 0.25
N ARG A 125 21.37 10.86 1.56
CA ARG A 125 21.32 9.71 2.46
C ARG A 125 20.06 8.86 2.25
N ALA A 126 18.91 9.49 1.99
CA ALA A 126 17.68 8.77 1.73
C ALA A 126 17.74 7.99 0.39
N TRP A 127 18.36 8.58 -0.64
CA TRP A 127 18.63 7.89 -1.90
C TRP A 127 19.56 6.69 -1.72
N PHE A 128 20.62 6.85 -0.94
CA PHE A 128 21.53 5.75 -0.63
C PHE A 128 20.84 4.66 0.18
N GLY A 129 20.08 5.04 1.22
CA GLY A 129 19.28 4.07 2.00
C GLY A 129 18.26 3.34 1.15
N MET A 130 17.60 4.02 0.19
CA MET A 130 16.71 3.41 -0.78
C MET A 130 17.45 2.39 -1.67
N ALA A 131 18.64 2.74 -2.16
CA ALA A 131 19.44 1.83 -3.00
C ALA A 131 19.84 0.56 -2.22
N VAL A 132 20.25 0.70 -0.95
CA VAL A 132 20.59 -0.44 -0.07
C VAL A 132 19.35 -1.31 0.16
N ALA A 133 18.20 -0.71 0.47
CA ALA A 133 16.96 -1.44 0.68
C ALA A 133 16.48 -2.16 -0.60
N ALA A 134 16.58 -1.50 -1.75
CA ALA A 134 16.27 -2.10 -3.06
C ALA A 134 17.21 -3.29 -3.37
N GLY A 135 18.51 -3.16 -3.09
CA GLY A 135 19.47 -4.26 -3.22
C GLY A 135 19.11 -5.45 -2.33
N GLY A 136 18.73 -5.19 -1.08
CA GLY A 136 18.25 -6.23 -0.16
C GLY A 136 16.98 -6.93 -0.65
N LEU A 137 16.05 -6.16 -1.21
CA LEU A 137 14.82 -6.70 -1.80
C LEU A 137 15.12 -7.56 -3.03
N LEU A 138 15.98 -7.08 -3.94
CA LEU A 138 16.38 -7.85 -5.12
C LEU A 138 17.07 -9.16 -4.71
N TYR A 139 17.95 -9.12 -3.69
CA TYR A 139 18.58 -10.32 -3.15
C TYR A 139 17.55 -11.30 -2.55
N LEU A 140 16.55 -10.80 -1.85
CA LEU A 140 15.48 -11.61 -1.27
C LEU A 140 14.63 -12.26 -2.36
N ILE A 141 14.19 -11.49 -3.38
CA ILE A 141 13.37 -11.97 -4.50
C ILE A 141 14.14 -13.02 -5.33
N SER A 142 15.42 -12.77 -5.60
CA SER A 142 16.28 -13.71 -6.35
C SER A 142 16.65 -14.96 -5.56
N ARG A 143 16.27 -15.06 -4.29
CA ARG A 143 16.70 -16.12 -3.37
C ARG A 143 18.23 -16.27 -3.32
N GLY A 144 18.96 -15.15 -3.51
CA GLY A 144 20.42 -15.13 -3.61
C GLY A 144 21.00 -15.76 -4.89
N SER A 145 20.19 -16.02 -5.91
CA SER A 145 20.61 -16.63 -7.16
C SER A 145 20.37 -15.72 -8.37
N TRP A 146 21.43 -15.44 -9.12
CA TRP A 146 21.34 -14.67 -10.36
C TRP A 146 20.50 -15.36 -11.44
N ALA A 147 20.46 -16.68 -11.44
CA ALA A 147 19.66 -17.48 -12.38
C ALA A 147 18.15 -17.21 -12.30
N VAL A 148 17.64 -16.68 -11.18
CA VAL A 148 16.23 -16.28 -11.05
C VAL A 148 15.95 -15.08 -11.94
N PHE A 149 16.84 -14.09 -11.98
CA PHE A 149 16.65 -12.90 -12.83
C PHE A 149 16.75 -13.24 -14.32
N SER A 150 17.61 -14.17 -14.70
CA SER A 150 17.75 -14.57 -16.12
C SER A 150 16.53 -15.32 -16.66
N ARG A 151 15.65 -15.81 -15.80
CA ARG A 151 14.41 -16.50 -16.16
C ARG A 151 13.18 -15.60 -16.13
N LEU A 152 13.31 -14.35 -15.67
CA LEU A 152 12.19 -13.42 -15.67
C LEU A 152 11.78 -13.10 -17.11
N SER A 153 10.51 -13.29 -17.40
CA SER A 153 9.87 -12.86 -18.65
C SER A 153 8.90 -11.73 -18.35
N PHE A 154 8.93 -10.71 -19.21
CA PHE A 154 8.00 -9.60 -19.10
C PHE A 154 6.61 -10.01 -19.61
N GLN A 155 5.57 -9.78 -18.81
CA GLN A 155 4.21 -10.18 -19.10
C GLN A 155 3.28 -8.95 -19.10
N ALA A 156 2.08 -9.07 -19.71
CA ALA A 156 1.11 -7.97 -19.76
C ALA A 156 0.70 -7.49 -18.35
N GLY A 157 0.62 -8.40 -17.38
CA GLY A 157 0.34 -8.07 -15.98
C GLY A 157 1.38 -7.16 -15.34
N ASP A 158 2.63 -7.17 -15.80
CA ASP A 158 3.68 -6.29 -15.28
C ASP A 158 3.40 -4.82 -15.60
N LEU A 159 2.82 -4.54 -16.79
CA LEU A 159 2.36 -3.19 -17.14
C LEU A 159 1.19 -2.74 -16.28
N ILE A 160 0.23 -3.64 -16.03
CA ILE A 160 -0.91 -3.36 -15.15
C ILE A 160 -0.39 -3.05 -13.74
N MET A 161 0.57 -3.84 -13.26
CA MET A 161 1.20 -3.60 -11.96
C MET A 161 1.98 -2.29 -11.90
N LEU A 162 2.68 -1.92 -12.99
CA LEU A 162 3.37 -0.63 -13.08
C LEU A 162 2.37 0.53 -12.98
N CYS A 163 1.23 0.44 -13.66
CA CYS A 163 0.13 1.41 -13.51
C CYS A 163 -0.37 1.46 -12.06
N ALA A 164 -0.54 0.31 -11.40
CA ALA A 164 -0.94 0.27 -9.99
C ALA A 164 0.05 1.02 -9.10
N VAL A 165 1.35 0.78 -9.27
CA VAL A 165 2.41 1.42 -8.50
C VAL A 165 2.44 2.94 -8.71
N LEU A 166 2.28 3.40 -9.95
CA LEU A 166 2.18 4.83 -10.28
C LEU A 166 0.93 5.46 -9.65
N VAL A 167 -0.21 4.77 -9.70
CA VAL A 167 -1.46 5.20 -9.06
C VAL A 167 -1.28 5.35 -7.55
N TRP A 168 -0.63 4.40 -6.89
CA TRP A 168 -0.39 4.46 -5.45
C TRP A 168 0.61 5.55 -5.05
N ALA A 169 1.68 5.72 -5.84
CA ALA A 169 2.62 6.82 -5.66
C ALA A 169 1.88 8.16 -5.76
N LEU A 170 1.06 8.33 -6.80
CA LEU A 170 0.29 9.56 -7.03
C LEU A 170 -0.73 9.79 -5.90
N TYR A 171 -1.46 8.76 -5.46
CA TYR A 171 -2.34 8.84 -4.30
C TYR A 171 -1.61 9.40 -3.07
N THR A 172 -0.45 8.80 -2.74
CA THR A 172 0.35 9.18 -1.57
C THR A 172 0.87 10.63 -1.66
N LEU A 173 1.32 11.04 -2.85
CA LEU A 173 1.80 12.40 -3.12
C LEU A 173 0.67 13.43 -3.08
N LEU A 174 -0.48 13.16 -3.69
CA LEU A 174 -1.62 14.07 -3.72
C LEU A 174 -2.28 14.19 -2.35
N LEU A 175 -2.35 13.11 -1.59
CA LEU A 175 -2.80 13.14 -0.20
C LEU A 175 -1.96 14.16 0.63
N ARG A 176 -0.64 14.17 0.40
CA ARG A 176 0.28 15.11 1.04
C ARG A 176 0.13 16.52 0.47
N ARG A 177 0.08 16.67 -0.87
CA ARG A 177 -0.03 17.97 -1.55
C ARG A 177 -1.29 18.71 -1.18
N TRP A 178 -2.41 18.00 -1.05
CA TRP A 178 -3.72 18.57 -0.77
C TRP A 178 -4.12 18.52 0.70
N ALA A 179 -3.19 18.19 1.60
CA ALA A 179 -3.47 18.11 3.04
C ALA A 179 -4.13 19.37 3.60
N GLY A 180 -3.78 20.56 3.08
CA GLY A 180 -4.39 21.83 3.46
C GLY A 180 -5.89 21.96 3.09
N PHE A 181 -6.33 21.23 2.05
CA PHE A 181 -7.75 21.18 1.62
C PHE A 181 -8.50 20.02 2.29
N LEU A 182 -7.79 19.02 2.81
CA LEU A 182 -8.35 17.81 3.41
C LEU A 182 -8.41 17.93 4.94
N GLN A 183 -8.80 19.12 5.44
CA GLN A 183 -8.87 19.42 6.88
C GLN A 183 -10.12 18.82 7.52
N VAL A 184 -10.16 17.49 7.56
CA VAL A 184 -11.19 16.69 8.21
C VAL A 184 -10.55 15.58 9.03
N PRO A 185 -11.21 15.06 10.08
CA PRO A 185 -10.69 13.92 10.84
C PRO A 185 -10.34 12.75 9.92
N PRO A 186 -9.21 12.04 10.15
CA PRO A 186 -8.73 10.98 9.26
C PRO A 186 -9.76 9.88 8.98
N LEU A 187 -10.53 9.47 9.99
CA LEU A 187 -11.61 8.48 9.83
C LEU A 187 -12.73 8.99 8.92
N ALA A 188 -13.11 10.26 9.07
CA ALA A 188 -14.14 10.87 8.23
C ALA A 188 -13.66 11.01 6.78
N LEU A 189 -12.38 11.40 6.58
CA LEU A 189 -11.78 11.44 5.25
C LEU A 189 -11.81 10.07 4.60
N LEU A 190 -11.37 9.01 5.30
CA LEU A 190 -11.41 7.65 4.77
C LEU A 190 -12.84 7.24 4.41
N GLY A 191 -13.83 7.53 5.26
CA GLY A 191 -15.24 7.26 4.98
C GLY A 191 -15.73 7.95 3.70
N VAL A 192 -15.35 9.21 3.47
CA VAL A 192 -15.70 9.95 2.24
C VAL A 192 -15.00 9.33 1.01
N LEU A 193 -13.72 8.97 1.13
CA LEU A 193 -12.99 8.33 0.03
C LEU A 193 -13.62 6.99 -0.36
N MET A 194 -14.12 6.21 0.60
CA MET A 194 -14.84 4.97 0.32
C MET A 194 -16.20 5.23 -0.34
N LEU A 195 -16.98 6.21 0.14
CA LEU A 195 -18.26 6.59 -0.47
C LEU A 195 -18.12 7.01 -1.93
N LEU A 196 -17.02 7.68 -2.27
CA LEU A 196 -16.72 8.12 -3.64
C LEU A 196 -16.06 7.02 -4.48
N GLY A 197 -15.22 6.19 -3.86
CA GLY A 197 -14.42 5.18 -4.56
C GLY A 197 -15.19 3.90 -4.88
N VAL A 198 -16.04 3.42 -3.98
CA VAL A 198 -16.82 2.18 -4.21
C VAL A 198 -17.68 2.25 -5.47
N PRO A 199 -18.44 3.35 -5.72
CA PRO A 199 -19.19 3.47 -6.97
C PRO A 199 -18.34 3.43 -8.23
N LEU A 200 -17.07 3.84 -8.15
CA LEU A 200 -16.14 3.79 -9.29
C LEU A 200 -15.65 2.36 -9.59
N ILE A 201 -15.63 1.46 -8.61
CA ILE A 201 -15.30 0.04 -8.81
C ILE A 201 -16.49 -0.70 -9.40
N LEU A 202 -17.72 -0.30 -9.05
CA LEU A 202 -18.95 -1.03 -9.37
C LEU A 202 -19.10 -1.42 -10.84
N PRO A 203 -18.91 -0.53 -11.83
CA PRO A 203 -19.09 -0.91 -13.24
C PRO A 203 -18.09 -1.99 -13.68
N PHE A 204 -16.88 -1.95 -13.20
CA PHE A 204 -15.85 -2.95 -13.50
C PHE A 204 -16.16 -4.30 -12.82
N TYR A 205 -16.61 -4.27 -11.57
CA TYR A 205 -17.09 -5.45 -10.87
C TYR A 205 -18.29 -6.10 -11.56
N LEU A 206 -19.27 -5.30 -12.02
CA LEU A 206 -20.43 -5.82 -12.75
C LEU A 206 -20.02 -6.44 -14.09
N PHE A 207 -19.04 -5.85 -14.77
CA PHE A 207 -18.48 -6.42 -16.00
C PHE A 207 -17.80 -7.76 -15.72
N GLU A 208 -16.94 -7.87 -14.69
CA GLU A 208 -16.31 -9.12 -14.27
C GLU A 208 -17.36 -10.17 -13.90
N LEU A 209 -18.36 -9.79 -13.10
CA LEU A 209 -19.45 -10.66 -12.69
C LEU A 209 -20.21 -11.27 -13.88
N ALA A 210 -20.41 -10.48 -14.94
CA ALA A 210 -21.06 -10.94 -16.18
C ALA A 210 -20.19 -11.89 -17.00
N GLN A 211 -18.84 -11.79 -16.90
CA GLN A 211 -17.91 -12.61 -17.69
C GLN A 211 -17.54 -13.93 -16.99
N VAL A 212 -17.23 -13.88 -15.70
CA VAL A 212 -16.70 -15.04 -14.98
C VAL A 212 -17.64 -15.54 -13.87
N GLY A 213 -18.75 -14.84 -13.64
CA GLY A 213 -19.66 -15.13 -12.54
C GLY A 213 -19.16 -14.55 -11.21
N GLY A 214 -19.90 -14.86 -10.13
CA GLY A 214 -19.54 -14.47 -8.77
C GLY A 214 -18.64 -15.51 -8.10
N PHE A 215 -18.44 -15.34 -6.81
CA PHE A 215 -17.78 -16.33 -5.95
C PHE A 215 -18.77 -16.95 -4.96
N ALA A 216 -18.49 -18.17 -4.50
CA ALA A 216 -19.29 -18.82 -3.48
C ALA A 216 -19.10 -18.13 -2.11
N PRO A 217 -20.16 -17.74 -1.38
CA PRO A 217 -20.05 -17.11 -0.07
C PRO A 217 -19.74 -18.16 1.02
N THR A 218 -18.66 -18.90 0.86
CA THR A 218 -18.18 -19.85 1.86
C THR A 218 -17.69 -19.11 3.12
N PRO A 219 -17.69 -19.74 4.31
CA PRO A 219 -17.15 -19.14 5.52
C PRO A 219 -15.72 -18.63 5.34
N VAL A 220 -14.89 -19.34 4.57
CA VAL A 220 -13.51 -18.97 4.28
C VAL A 220 -13.45 -17.70 3.43
N ASN A 221 -14.21 -17.63 2.32
CA ASN A 221 -14.26 -16.46 1.45
C ASN A 221 -14.78 -15.21 2.19
N LEU A 222 -15.75 -15.40 3.09
CA LEU A 222 -16.23 -14.30 3.94
C LEU A 222 -15.18 -13.82 4.94
N ILE A 223 -14.38 -14.73 5.54
CA ILE A 223 -13.24 -14.37 6.40
C ILE A 223 -12.19 -13.61 5.61
N VAL A 224 -11.88 -14.02 4.38
CA VAL A 224 -10.95 -13.32 3.47
C VAL A 224 -11.43 -11.89 3.22
N ILE A 225 -12.70 -11.71 2.88
CA ILE A 225 -13.29 -10.38 2.67
C ILE A 225 -13.27 -9.56 3.97
N ALA A 226 -13.60 -10.15 5.12
CA ALA A 226 -13.56 -9.48 6.41
C ALA A 226 -12.13 -9.03 6.80
N TYR A 227 -11.14 -9.90 6.62
CA TYR A 227 -9.74 -9.56 6.85
C TYR A 227 -9.30 -8.39 5.97
N THR A 228 -9.56 -8.47 4.67
CA THR A 228 -9.16 -7.43 3.72
C THR A 228 -9.89 -6.11 3.97
N ALA A 229 -11.15 -6.15 4.40
CA ALA A 229 -11.93 -4.96 4.77
C ALA A 229 -11.40 -4.30 6.04
N ILE A 230 -11.20 -5.06 7.11
CA ILE A 230 -10.84 -4.51 8.43
C ILE A 230 -9.35 -4.15 8.45
N PHE A 231 -8.47 -5.12 8.20
CA PHE A 231 -7.03 -4.91 8.40
C PHE A 231 -6.38 -4.22 7.21
N ALA A 232 -6.61 -4.68 5.99
CA ALA A 232 -5.94 -4.13 4.81
C ALA A 232 -6.60 -2.86 4.26
N SER A 233 -7.88 -2.57 4.60
CA SER A 233 -8.56 -1.34 4.17
C SER A 233 -8.68 -0.32 5.31
N LEU A 234 -9.30 -0.64 6.45
CA LEU A 234 -9.49 0.36 7.50
C LEU A 234 -8.21 0.63 8.27
N VAL A 235 -7.65 -0.39 8.92
CA VAL A 235 -6.47 -0.23 9.80
C VAL A 235 -5.26 0.26 9.01
N ALA A 236 -4.94 -0.42 7.91
CA ALA A 236 -3.76 -0.08 7.13
C ALA A 236 -3.82 1.31 6.50
N TYR A 237 -4.97 1.69 5.90
CA TYR A 237 -5.11 3.03 5.29
C TYR A 237 -5.07 4.16 6.32
N LEU A 238 -5.68 3.98 7.49
CA LEU A 238 -5.60 4.97 8.56
C LEU A 238 -4.17 5.14 9.04
N ALA A 239 -3.49 4.04 9.30
CA ALA A 239 -2.10 4.03 9.75
C ALA A 239 -1.15 4.61 8.69
N TRP A 240 -1.33 4.24 7.42
CA TRP A 240 -0.57 4.78 6.30
C TRP A 240 -0.78 6.28 6.11
N ASN A 241 -2.02 6.72 6.02
CA ASN A 241 -2.36 8.14 5.79
C ASN A 241 -1.86 9.02 6.94
N HIS A 242 -1.95 8.53 8.20
CA HIS A 242 -1.34 9.17 9.35
C HIS A 242 0.18 9.27 9.21
N GLY A 243 0.84 8.17 8.85
CA GLY A 243 2.28 8.11 8.62
C GLY A 243 2.73 9.09 7.53
N VAL A 244 2.09 9.05 6.36
CA VAL A 244 2.36 10.00 5.24
C VAL A 244 2.22 11.45 5.70
N GLY A 245 1.18 11.75 6.47
CA GLY A 245 0.95 13.09 7.01
C GLY A 245 2.05 13.57 7.96
N LYS A 246 2.67 12.66 8.73
CA LYS A 246 3.68 13.01 9.76
C LYS A 246 5.11 12.94 9.27
N VAL A 247 5.49 11.90 8.51
CA VAL A 247 6.89 11.68 8.11
C VAL A 247 7.15 12.02 6.64
N GLY A 248 6.10 12.30 5.86
CA GLY A 248 6.17 12.61 4.43
C GLY A 248 6.05 11.37 3.54
N ALA A 249 5.66 11.60 2.28
CA ALA A 249 5.39 10.56 1.29
C ALA A 249 6.63 9.69 1.00
N ALA A 250 7.79 10.33 0.77
CA ALA A 250 9.04 9.67 0.44
C ALA A 250 9.48 8.68 1.53
N LYS A 251 9.50 9.11 2.81
CA LYS A 251 9.88 8.22 3.91
C LYS A 251 8.86 7.10 4.14
N ALA A 252 7.56 7.41 4.02
CA ALA A 252 6.52 6.39 4.15
C ALA A 252 6.65 5.30 3.07
N ALA A 253 6.93 5.68 1.81
CA ALA A 253 7.08 4.74 0.71
C ALA A 253 8.19 3.69 0.95
N LEU A 254 9.28 4.05 1.62
CA LEU A 254 10.37 3.11 1.93
C LEU A 254 9.92 1.92 2.79
N PHE A 255 8.87 2.09 3.61
CA PHE A 255 8.36 1.01 4.44
C PHE A 255 7.76 -0.14 3.61
N THR A 256 7.33 0.12 2.39
CA THR A 256 6.81 -0.94 1.51
C THR A 256 7.84 -2.00 1.16
N TYR A 257 9.15 -1.69 1.25
CA TYR A 257 10.20 -2.69 1.11
C TYR A 257 10.17 -3.78 2.20
N LEU A 258 9.52 -3.53 3.33
CA LEU A 258 9.32 -4.54 4.38
C LEU A 258 8.21 -5.54 4.05
N MET A 259 7.36 -5.29 3.05
CA MET A 259 6.26 -6.21 2.69
C MET A 259 6.76 -7.63 2.44
N PRO A 260 7.76 -7.89 1.59
CA PRO A 260 8.24 -9.25 1.36
C PRO A 260 8.84 -9.91 2.61
N VAL A 261 9.47 -9.11 3.49
CA VAL A 261 9.99 -9.61 4.77
C VAL A 261 8.85 -10.08 5.67
N PHE A 262 7.82 -9.24 5.83
CA PHE A 262 6.65 -9.62 6.63
C PHE A 262 5.85 -10.75 5.99
N THR A 263 5.74 -10.79 4.65
CA THR A 263 5.12 -11.92 3.95
C THR A 263 5.86 -13.22 4.21
N ALA A 264 7.20 -13.20 4.19
CA ALA A 264 8.01 -14.39 4.50
C ALA A 264 7.83 -14.84 5.97
N VAL A 265 7.80 -13.88 6.91
CA VAL A 265 7.56 -14.19 8.34
C VAL A 265 6.15 -14.74 8.55
N LEU A 266 5.13 -14.15 7.92
CA LEU A 266 3.75 -14.66 7.99
C LEU A 266 3.61 -16.03 7.34
N GLY A 267 4.27 -16.27 6.20
CA GLY A 267 4.34 -17.58 5.55
C GLY A 267 4.96 -18.65 6.46
N TRP A 268 6.02 -18.30 7.17
CA TRP A 268 6.62 -19.17 8.18
C TRP A 268 5.66 -19.47 9.34
N LEU A 269 5.02 -18.44 9.90
CA LEU A 269 4.14 -18.58 11.07
C LEU A 269 2.82 -19.31 10.75
N VAL A 270 2.24 -19.05 9.58
CA VAL A 270 0.88 -19.51 9.23
C VAL A 270 0.91 -20.76 8.35
N LEU A 271 1.88 -20.85 7.42
CA LEU A 271 1.97 -21.94 6.45
C LEU A 271 3.10 -22.94 6.76
N GLY A 272 3.92 -22.69 7.81
CA GLY A 272 5.07 -23.55 8.15
C GLY A 272 6.21 -23.49 7.14
N GLU A 273 6.26 -22.45 6.26
CA GLU A 273 7.33 -22.29 5.27
C GLU A 273 8.67 -22.00 5.97
N GLY A 274 9.74 -22.70 5.62
CA GLY A 274 11.05 -22.50 6.23
C GLY A 274 11.70 -21.17 5.85
N LEU A 275 12.15 -20.39 6.83
CA LEU A 275 12.99 -19.22 6.59
C LEU A 275 14.42 -19.68 6.19
N ARG A 276 14.88 -19.25 5.02
CA ARG A 276 16.22 -19.55 4.47
C ARG A 276 17.17 -18.37 4.66
N SER A 277 18.48 -18.59 4.45
CA SER A 277 19.53 -17.57 4.60
C SER A 277 19.26 -16.28 3.84
N PHE A 278 18.69 -16.35 2.64
CA PHE A 278 18.40 -15.17 1.83
C PHE A 278 17.31 -14.27 2.43
N HIS A 279 16.39 -14.82 3.26
CA HIS A 279 15.41 -13.99 4.00
C HIS A 279 16.10 -13.14 5.06
N TRP A 280 17.09 -13.68 5.77
CA TRP A 280 17.83 -12.97 6.80
C TRP A 280 18.75 -11.90 6.19
N VAL A 281 19.50 -12.23 5.15
CA VAL A 281 20.41 -11.28 4.49
C VAL A 281 19.61 -10.17 3.80
N GLY A 282 18.62 -10.53 2.96
CA GLY A 282 17.79 -9.55 2.26
C GLY A 282 16.99 -8.67 3.22
N GLY A 283 16.38 -9.27 4.25
CA GLY A 283 15.66 -8.55 5.30
C GLY A 283 16.57 -7.59 6.08
N GLY A 284 17.77 -8.03 6.44
CA GLY A 284 18.78 -7.21 7.11
C GLY A 284 19.20 -5.99 6.28
N LEU A 285 19.43 -6.17 4.99
CA LEU A 285 19.74 -5.06 4.06
C LEU A 285 18.57 -4.09 3.92
N ILE A 286 17.33 -4.59 3.82
CA ILE A 286 16.13 -3.74 3.76
C ILE A 286 16.03 -2.91 5.04
N PHE A 287 16.18 -3.52 6.21
CA PHE A 287 16.16 -2.81 7.49
C PHE A 287 17.28 -1.77 7.59
N ALA A 288 18.50 -2.12 7.24
CA ALA A 288 19.64 -1.20 7.24
C ALA A 288 19.38 0.01 6.33
N GLY A 289 18.91 -0.22 5.10
CA GLY A 289 18.56 0.84 4.16
C GLY A 289 17.44 1.75 4.67
N LEU A 290 16.41 1.17 5.29
CA LEU A 290 15.30 1.92 5.89
C LEU A 290 15.79 2.81 7.06
N LEU A 291 16.62 2.28 7.96
CA LEU A 291 17.22 3.05 9.06
C LEU A 291 18.09 4.17 8.52
N MET A 292 18.93 3.90 7.51
CA MET A 292 19.77 4.92 6.87
C MET A 292 18.94 6.05 6.27
N ALA A 293 17.82 5.75 5.65
CA ALA A 293 16.96 6.74 5.02
C ALA A 293 16.11 7.55 6.01
N THR A 294 15.74 6.96 7.15
CA THR A 294 14.72 7.55 8.05
C THR A 294 15.29 8.19 9.31
N LEU A 295 16.44 7.70 9.82
CA LEU A 295 17.03 8.26 11.05
C LEU A 295 17.51 9.70 10.82
N PRO A 296 17.29 10.60 11.79
CA PRO A 296 17.84 11.96 11.73
C PRO A 296 19.36 11.93 11.71
N THR A 297 19.99 12.85 10.95
CA THR A 297 21.43 13.07 11.02
C THR A 297 21.79 13.66 12.39
N LEU A 298 22.66 12.99 13.14
CA LEU A 298 23.18 13.43 14.45
C LEU A 298 24.02 14.74 14.39
N ASN A 299 24.19 15.34 13.22
CA ASN A 299 25.02 16.52 13.01
C ASN A 299 24.19 17.76 12.68
N ARG A 300 23.57 18.39 13.69
CA ARG A 300 23.25 19.83 13.66
C ARG A 300 23.04 20.45 15.05
N THR A 301 23.91 20.13 16.00
CA THR A 301 23.89 20.82 17.29
C THR A 301 25.34 21.16 17.80
N ILE A 302 26.27 21.45 16.90
CA ILE A 302 27.55 22.08 17.28
C ILE A 302 27.82 23.14 16.22
N ARG A 303 27.13 24.27 16.30
CA ARG A 303 27.49 25.61 15.83
C ARG A 303 26.40 26.58 16.31
N ALA A 304 26.48 26.99 17.53
CA ALA A 304 26.01 28.26 18.03
C ALA A 304 27.18 28.92 18.73
#